data_44a55c15ac83fe05cfd5306d0d71d102
#
_entry.id   44a55c15ac83fe05cfd5306d0d71d102
#
_cell.length_a   1.000
_cell.length_b   1.000
_cell.length_c   1.000
_cell.angle_alpha   90.00
_cell.angle_beta   90.00
_cell.angle_gamma   90.00
#
_symmetry.space_group_name_H-M   'P 1'
#
loop_
_entity.id
_entity.type
_entity.pdbx_description
1 polymer ?
#
loop_
_entity_poly.entity_id
_entity_poly.type
_entity_poly.pdbx_seq_one_letter_code
_entity_poly.pdbx_strand_id
1 'polypeptide(L)'
;MANEIYLNKIKNYIMQMPSLPTSVAKVIEVCNNPKTSPVDLDKVISLDPVLMGRVIKLINSAYYGIQNKITSLVRAIIMLGLNTVKNLALSTAVLDRLSDKNSFKALNMEGFWRHSLCTGVVAKLIAKERKIDSKQLDEYFAAGLLHDIGKIPLNNIVSDDFIRAMTIADSEKIALYLAEKRTFDMDHADVGGMIVEAWRLSGAIADTIRYHHSLELYTGENRDIVLTVAVADNYANKNGIGFSGCLYPEKIPQTTWDELRISKEWLHEIDETVR
;
A
#
# COMPACT_ATOMS: atom_id res chain seq x y z
N MET A 1 -13.00 -28.15 -3.40
CA MET A 1 -12.21 -28.60 -4.58
C MET A 1 -11.76 -27.44 -5.47
N ALA A 2 -12.63 -26.60 -6.06
CA ALA A 2 -12.17 -25.47 -6.88
C ALA A 2 -11.38 -24.44 -6.08
N ASN A 3 -11.83 -24.09 -4.89
CA ASN A 3 -11.21 -23.11 -4.00
C ASN A 3 -9.82 -23.52 -3.51
N GLU A 4 -9.59 -24.80 -3.24
CA GLU A 4 -8.27 -25.33 -2.87
C GLU A 4 -7.27 -25.21 -4.03
N ILE A 5 -7.74 -25.31 -5.28
CA ILE A 5 -6.88 -25.15 -6.46
C ILE A 5 -6.35 -23.69 -6.53
N TYR A 6 -7.23 -22.71 -6.35
CA TYR A 6 -6.82 -21.29 -6.33
C TYR A 6 -5.87 -21.00 -5.18
N LEU A 7 -6.23 -21.43 -3.97
CA LEU A 7 -5.41 -21.25 -2.79
C LEU A 7 -3.99 -21.85 -2.98
N ASN A 8 -3.91 -23.06 -3.50
CA ASN A 8 -2.63 -23.72 -3.75
C ASN A 8 -1.80 -23.01 -4.84
N LYS A 9 -2.44 -22.55 -5.94
CA LYS A 9 -1.75 -21.78 -6.98
C LYS A 9 -1.17 -20.48 -6.42
N ILE A 10 -1.97 -19.73 -5.66
CA ILE A 10 -1.57 -18.46 -5.05
C ILE A 10 -0.48 -18.68 -4.01
N LYS A 11 -0.62 -19.65 -3.11
CA LYS A 11 0.42 -20.00 -2.12
C LYS A 11 1.73 -20.38 -2.79
N ASN A 12 1.69 -21.22 -3.81
CA ASN A 12 2.89 -21.63 -4.55
C ASN A 12 3.59 -20.44 -5.21
N TYR A 13 2.80 -19.52 -5.79
CA TYR A 13 3.36 -18.30 -6.36
C TYR A 13 4.01 -17.43 -5.29
N ILE A 14 3.34 -17.20 -4.16
CA ILE A 14 3.88 -16.39 -3.05
C ILE A 14 5.16 -17.02 -2.48
N MET A 15 5.20 -18.35 -2.35
CA MET A 15 6.42 -19.06 -1.91
C MET A 15 7.59 -18.93 -2.91
N GLN A 16 7.28 -18.79 -4.20
CA GLN A 16 8.28 -18.61 -5.26
C GLN A 16 8.59 -17.12 -5.50
N MET A 17 7.80 -16.22 -4.95
CA MET A 17 8.10 -14.79 -5.03
C MET A 17 9.47 -14.55 -4.38
N PRO A 18 10.32 -13.74 -5.02
CA PRO A 18 11.56 -13.34 -4.39
C PRO A 18 11.27 -12.74 -3.01
N SER A 19 11.95 -13.25 -1.97
CA SER A 19 11.89 -12.59 -0.66
C SER A 19 12.28 -11.12 -0.79
N LEU A 20 11.87 -10.30 0.16
CA LEU A 20 12.39 -8.94 0.23
C LEU A 20 13.92 -8.98 0.19
N PRO A 21 14.57 -8.03 -0.53
CA PRO A 21 16.02 -7.96 -0.51
C PRO A 21 16.56 -8.01 0.92
N THR A 22 17.66 -8.70 1.13
CA THR A 22 18.30 -8.81 2.45
C THR A 22 18.56 -7.41 3.05
N SER A 23 18.86 -6.43 2.20
CA SER A 23 18.98 -5.02 2.57
C SER A 23 17.71 -4.47 3.21
N VAL A 24 16.54 -4.77 2.64
CA VAL A 24 15.25 -4.29 3.15
C VAL A 24 14.83 -5.01 4.43
N ALA A 25 15.01 -6.33 4.50
CA ALA A 25 14.76 -7.08 5.73
C ALA A 25 15.61 -6.49 6.89
N LYS A 26 16.85 -6.14 6.59
CA LYS A 26 17.76 -5.51 7.55
C LYS A 26 17.39 -4.07 7.91
N VAL A 27 16.83 -3.30 6.95
CA VAL A 27 16.25 -1.96 7.21
C VAL A 27 15.10 -2.07 8.21
N ILE A 28 14.20 -3.04 8.03
CA ILE A 28 13.07 -3.27 8.95
C ILE A 28 13.60 -3.64 10.33
N GLU A 29 14.54 -4.58 10.42
CA GLU A 29 15.15 -5.02 11.67
C GLU A 29 15.80 -3.87 12.44
N VAL A 30 16.64 -3.10 11.75
CA VAL A 30 17.33 -1.94 12.35
C VAL A 30 16.32 -0.88 12.82
N CYS A 31 15.31 -0.56 12.03
CA CYS A 31 14.32 0.46 12.40
C CYS A 31 13.38 0.02 13.55
N ASN A 32 13.23 -1.28 13.79
CA ASN A 32 12.48 -1.78 14.94
C ASN A 32 13.24 -1.71 16.26
N ASN A 33 14.53 -1.38 16.23
CA ASN A 33 15.33 -1.16 17.44
C ASN A 33 15.22 0.32 17.87
N PRO A 34 14.69 0.63 19.09
CA PRO A 34 14.53 2.00 19.57
C PRO A 34 15.83 2.81 19.71
N LYS A 35 16.97 2.12 19.73
CA LYS A 35 18.30 2.74 19.88
C LYS A 35 18.96 3.06 18.53
N THR A 36 18.29 2.80 17.42
CA THR A 36 18.86 3.00 16.08
C THR A 36 19.10 4.48 15.79
N SER A 37 20.30 4.77 15.32
CA SER A 37 20.70 6.08 14.85
C SER A 37 20.51 6.25 13.33
N PRO A 38 20.47 7.50 12.82
CA PRO A 38 20.49 7.75 11.37
C PRO A 38 21.68 7.11 10.64
N VAL A 39 22.82 7.02 11.29
CA VAL A 39 24.03 6.40 10.71
C VAL A 39 23.88 4.88 10.58
N ASP A 40 23.19 4.23 11.52
CA ASP A 40 22.98 2.79 11.44
C ASP A 40 22.04 2.42 10.28
N LEU A 41 20.99 3.20 10.06
CA LEU A 41 20.10 3.02 8.92
C LEU A 41 20.81 3.32 7.59
N ASP A 42 21.61 4.39 7.54
CA ASP A 42 22.43 4.73 6.36
C ASP A 42 23.36 3.57 5.98
N LYS A 43 24.08 3.00 6.95
CA LYS A 43 24.97 1.85 6.70
C LYS A 43 24.24 0.69 6.03
N VAL A 44 23.01 0.39 6.47
CA VAL A 44 22.25 -0.75 5.93
C VAL A 44 21.75 -0.45 4.53
N ILE A 45 21.17 0.73 4.28
CA ILE A 45 20.66 1.10 2.95
C ILE A 45 21.81 1.26 1.95
N SER A 46 22.97 1.79 2.38
CA SER A 46 24.15 1.98 1.52
C SER A 46 24.80 0.69 1.06
N LEU A 47 24.50 -0.46 1.68
CA LEU A 47 24.91 -1.78 1.19
C LEU A 47 24.19 -2.18 -0.11
N ASP A 48 23.08 -1.52 -0.44
CA ASP A 48 22.33 -1.72 -1.66
C ASP A 48 22.27 -0.41 -2.47
N PRO A 49 23.21 -0.19 -3.42
CA PRO A 49 23.28 1.06 -4.18
C PRO A 49 22.02 1.35 -4.99
N VAL A 50 21.30 0.30 -5.42
CA VAL A 50 20.03 0.45 -6.19
C VAL A 50 18.94 0.96 -5.28
N LEU A 51 18.76 0.35 -4.11
CA LEU A 51 17.82 0.80 -3.09
C LEU A 51 18.13 2.24 -2.65
N MET A 52 19.38 2.52 -2.34
CA MET A 52 19.83 3.87 -1.95
C MET A 52 19.49 4.90 -3.03
N GLY A 53 19.82 4.62 -4.29
CA GLY A 53 19.56 5.53 -5.41
C GLY A 53 18.06 5.81 -5.57
N ARG A 54 17.21 4.79 -5.41
CA ARG A 54 15.75 4.94 -5.50
C ARG A 54 15.17 5.73 -4.35
N VAL A 55 15.58 5.45 -3.12
CA VAL A 55 15.17 6.20 -1.93
C VAL A 55 15.54 7.68 -2.08
N ILE A 56 16.77 7.99 -2.46
CA ILE A 56 17.22 9.37 -2.68
C ILE A 56 16.44 10.03 -3.82
N LYS A 57 16.18 9.32 -4.92
CA LYS A 57 15.37 9.84 -6.03
C LYS A 57 13.95 10.19 -5.58
N LEU A 58 13.32 9.33 -4.79
CA LEU A 58 11.97 9.56 -4.26
C LEU A 58 11.94 10.75 -3.29
N ILE A 59 12.91 10.87 -2.41
CA ILE A 59 13.06 11.99 -1.49
C ILE A 59 13.24 13.32 -2.24
N ASN A 60 13.95 13.31 -3.37
CA ASN A 60 14.17 14.49 -4.20
C ASN A 60 13.03 14.74 -5.21
N SER A 61 11.96 13.99 -5.18
CA SER A 61 10.80 14.24 -6.03
C SER A 61 10.05 15.49 -5.61
N ALA A 62 9.24 16.05 -6.52
CA ALA A 62 8.39 17.21 -6.25
C ALA A 62 7.45 17.00 -5.05
N TYR A 63 7.08 15.74 -4.78
CA TYR A 63 6.24 15.35 -3.66
C TYR A 63 6.76 15.82 -2.28
N TYR A 64 8.08 15.78 -2.06
CA TYR A 64 8.67 16.24 -0.79
C TYR A 64 8.96 17.76 -0.77
N GLY A 65 8.89 18.44 -1.91
CA GLY A 65 9.05 19.90 -2.01
C GLY A 65 10.40 20.42 -1.48
N ILE A 66 11.43 19.57 -1.46
CA ILE A 66 12.74 19.94 -0.90
C ILE A 66 13.47 20.85 -1.88
N GLN A 67 13.70 22.11 -1.50
CA GLN A 67 14.33 23.12 -2.34
C GLN A 67 15.76 22.76 -2.76
N ASN A 68 16.54 22.16 -1.86
CA ASN A 68 17.91 21.77 -2.13
C ASN A 68 18.03 20.25 -2.26
N LYS A 69 18.60 19.77 -3.38
CA LYS A 69 18.82 18.34 -3.58
C LYS A 69 19.55 17.69 -2.41
N ILE A 70 18.96 16.61 -1.90
CA ILE A 70 19.57 15.76 -0.91
C ILE A 70 20.43 14.72 -1.63
N THR A 71 21.72 14.67 -1.29
CA THR A 71 22.68 13.71 -1.82
C THR A 71 23.17 12.72 -0.76
N SER A 72 22.88 13.02 0.52
CA SER A 72 23.28 12.20 1.67
C SER A 72 22.06 11.57 2.33
N LEU A 73 22.08 10.26 2.47
CA LEU A 73 20.99 9.53 3.11
C LEU A 73 20.91 9.85 4.61
N VAL A 74 22.03 10.05 5.29
CA VAL A 74 22.06 10.50 6.70
C VAL A 74 21.31 11.84 6.84
N ARG A 75 21.54 12.79 5.93
CA ARG A 75 20.84 14.07 5.94
C ARG A 75 19.34 13.88 5.68
N ALA A 76 18.97 12.98 4.76
CA ALA A 76 17.57 12.63 4.53
C ALA A 76 16.91 12.07 5.80
N ILE A 77 17.58 11.15 6.49
CA ILE A 77 17.08 10.54 7.72
C ILE A 77 16.93 11.58 8.84
N ILE A 78 17.88 12.48 8.99
CA ILE A 78 17.79 13.56 9.98
C ILE A 78 16.63 14.51 9.69
N MET A 79 16.37 14.84 8.41
CA MET A 79 15.31 15.76 8.01
C MET A 79 13.92 15.13 8.06
N LEU A 80 13.78 13.89 7.57
CA LEU A 80 12.49 13.22 7.38
C LEU A 80 12.17 12.23 8.51
N GLY A 81 13.15 11.80 9.27
CA GLY A 81 13.01 10.79 10.31
C GLY A 81 13.29 9.36 9.81
N LEU A 82 13.65 8.49 10.76
CA LEU A 82 13.97 7.08 10.51
C LEU A 82 12.80 6.31 9.89
N ASN A 83 11.58 6.50 10.43
CA ASN A 83 10.39 5.81 9.96
C ASN A 83 10.02 6.18 8.53
N THR A 84 10.13 7.46 8.16
CA THR A 84 9.91 7.91 6.78
C THR A 84 10.83 7.17 5.82
N VAL A 85 12.13 7.17 6.08
CA VAL A 85 13.10 6.53 5.19
C VAL A 85 12.94 5.01 5.17
N LYS A 86 12.61 4.37 6.31
CA LYS A 86 12.24 2.96 6.38
C LYS A 86 11.07 2.65 5.45
N ASN A 87 9.98 3.40 5.56
CA ASN A 87 8.77 3.18 4.79
C ASN A 87 8.98 3.40 3.29
N LEU A 88 9.79 4.40 2.92
CA LEU A 88 10.19 4.63 1.52
C LEU A 88 11.06 3.49 0.98
N ALA A 89 12.01 3.00 1.76
CA ALA A 89 12.85 1.88 1.37
C ALA A 89 12.01 0.59 1.18
N LEU A 90 11.11 0.31 2.11
CA LEU A 90 10.19 -0.82 2.02
C LEU A 90 9.29 -0.70 0.79
N SER A 91 8.59 0.41 0.63
CA SER A 91 7.69 0.65 -0.51
C SER A 91 8.41 0.49 -1.84
N THR A 92 9.58 1.10 -1.97
CA THR A 92 10.40 1.02 -3.19
C THR A 92 10.81 -0.41 -3.53
N ALA A 93 11.19 -1.18 -2.52
CA ALA A 93 11.62 -2.57 -2.72
C ALA A 93 10.45 -3.49 -3.07
N VAL A 94 9.30 -3.29 -2.44
CA VAL A 94 8.07 -4.03 -2.74
C VAL A 94 7.63 -3.75 -4.17
N LEU A 95 7.57 -2.47 -4.56
CA LEU A 95 7.23 -2.07 -5.93
C LEU A 95 8.16 -2.70 -6.97
N ASP A 96 9.46 -2.71 -6.72
CA ASP A 96 10.45 -3.29 -7.64
C ASP A 96 10.27 -4.79 -7.84
N ARG A 97 10.00 -5.51 -6.76
CA ARG A 97 9.80 -6.96 -6.80
C ARG A 97 8.52 -7.39 -7.49
N LEU A 98 7.49 -6.55 -7.39
CA LEU A 98 6.17 -6.85 -7.94
C LEU A 98 5.94 -6.28 -9.34
N SER A 99 6.83 -5.42 -9.85
CA SER A 99 6.69 -4.72 -11.13
C SER A 99 7.16 -5.51 -12.35
N ASP A 100 6.95 -6.83 -12.40
CA ASP A 100 7.23 -7.57 -13.64
C ASP A 100 6.21 -7.16 -14.72
N LYS A 101 6.68 -6.34 -15.67
CA LYS A 101 5.87 -5.74 -16.73
C LYS A 101 5.18 -6.77 -17.66
N ASN A 102 5.67 -7.99 -17.71
CA ASN A 102 5.16 -9.03 -18.61
C ASN A 102 4.00 -9.84 -18.01
N SER A 103 3.70 -9.66 -16.74
CA SER A 103 2.76 -10.50 -16.00
C SER A 103 1.37 -9.89 -15.85
N PHE A 104 1.19 -8.59 -16.10
CA PHE A 104 -0.10 -7.91 -15.92
C PHE A 104 -1.02 -8.14 -17.13
N LYS A 105 -2.00 -9.04 -16.97
CA LYS A 105 -2.98 -9.39 -18.01
C LYS A 105 -4.37 -8.80 -17.75
N ALA A 106 -4.81 -8.79 -16.50
CA ALA A 106 -6.14 -8.33 -16.10
C ALA A 106 -6.17 -6.86 -15.75
N LEU A 107 -5.20 -6.39 -14.96
CA LEU A 107 -5.03 -4.97 -14.61
C LEU A 107 -3.95 -4.32 -15.48
N ASN A 108 -4.15 -3.06 -15.83
CA ASN A 108 -3.07 -2.25 -16.37
C ASN A 108 -2.14 -1.82 -15.23
N MET A 109 -0.85 -2.14 -15.36
CA MET A 109 0.15 -1.85 -14.32
C MET A 109 0.22 -0.35 -13.99
N GLU A 110 0.21 0.53 -15.00
CA GLU A 110 0.26 1.97 -14.80
C GLU A 110 -0.98 2.46 -14.04
N GLY A 111 -2.16 1.99 -14.44
CA GLY A 111 -3.42 2.30 -13.76
C GLY A 111 -3.41 1.83 -12.31
N PHE A 112 -2.95 0.61 -12.05
CA PHE A 112 -2.83 0.05 -10.71
C PHE A 112 -1.90 0.89 -9.82
N TRP A 113 -0.71 1.24 -10.30
CA TRP A 113 0.22 2.04 -9.51
C TRP A 113 -0.23 3.48 -9.30
N ARG A 114 -0.91 4.08 -10.29
CA ARG A 114 -1.53 5.41 -10.13
C ARG A 114 -2.59 5.40 -9.05
N HIS A 115 -3.43 4.37 -8.99
CA HIS A 115 -4.41 4.17 -7.92
C HIS A 115 -3.72 4.05 -6.56
N SER A 116 -2.75 3.15 -6.43
CA SER A 116 -2.01 2.92 -5.19
C SER A 116 -1.28 4.19 -4.71
N LEU A 117 -0.67 4.94 -5.63
CA LEU A 117 -0.02 6.21 -5.32
C LEU A 117 -1.03 7.26 -4.83
N CYS A 118 -2.17 7.38 -5.51
CA CYS A 118 -3.25 8.27 -5.08
C CYS A 118 -3.72 7.93 -3.67
N THR A 119 -3.99 6.65 -3.41
CA THR A 119 -4.41 6.17 -2.08
C THR A 119 -3.38 6.54 -1.01
N GLY A 120 -2.09 6.36 -1.27
CA GLY A 120 -1.03 6.76 -0.35
C GLY A 120 -0.97 8.27 -0.10
N VAL A 121 -1.07 9.08 -1.17
CA VAL A 121 -1.07 10.55 -1.06
C VAL A 121 -2.27 11.04 -0.27
N VAL A 122 -3.47 10.56 -0.59
CA VAL A 122 -4.71 10.96 0.10
C VAL A 122 -4.68 10.53 1.57
N ALA A 123 -4.23 9.31 1.87
CA ALA A 123 -4.08 8.87 3.26
C ALA A 123 -3.16 9.78 4.06
N LYS A 124 -2.04 10.21 3.47
CA LYS A 124 -1.13 11.18 4.10
C LYS A 124 -1.77 12.56 4.27
N LEU A 125 -2.54 13.04 3.29
CA LEU A 125 -3.25 14.33 3.39
C LEU A 125 -4.30 14.29 4.50
N ILE A 126 -5.08 13.21 4.60
CA ILE A 126 -6.04 13.00 5.70
C ILE A 126 -5.32 13.04 7.05
N ALA A 127 -4.22 12.30 7.20
CA ALA A 127 -3.45 12.29 8.44
C ALA A 127 -2.90 13.68 8.79
N LYS A 128 -2.44 14.45 7.80
CA LYS A 128 -1.98 15.83 7.97
C LYS A 128 -3.10 16.76 8.43
N GLU A 129 -4.28 16.70 7.82
CA GLU A 129 -5.46 17.47 8.20
C GLU A 129 -5.86 17.19 9.66
N ARG A 130 -5.79 15.93 10.05
CA ARG A 130 -6.03 15.48 11.42
C ARG A 130 -4.92 15.84 12.42
N LYS A 131 -3.88 16.54 11.96
CA LYS A 131 -2.74 16.98 12.78
C LYS A 131 -1.95 15.84 13.41
N ILE A 132 -1.88 14.69 12.74
CA ILE A 132 -1.01 13.59 13.12
C ILE A 132 0.45 14.06 13.05
N ASP A 133 1.29 13.55 13.97
CA ASP A 133 2.72 13.90 14.02
C ASP A 133 3.37 13.68 12.63
N SER A 134 4.10 14.69 12.18
CA SER A 134 4.79 14.69 10.89
C SER A 134 5.69 13.47 10.67
N LYS A 135 6.22 12.88 11.73
CA LYS A 135 7.06 11.68 11.70
C LYS A 135 6.27 10.40 11.38
N GLN A 136 4.95 10.42 11.53
CA GLN A 136 4.07 9.28 11.26
C GLN A 136 3.41 9.38 9.88
N LEU A 137 3.37 10.55 9.24
CA LEU A 137 2.64 10.77 7.99
C LEU A 137 3.06 9.82 6.86
N ASP A 138 4.34 9.45 6.80
CA ASP A 138 4.84 8.53 5.76
C ASP A 138 4.48 7.07 6.01
N GLU A 139 4.00 6.72 7.21
CA GLU A 139 3.42 5.41 7.49
C GLU A 139 2.04 5.29 6.85
N TYR A 140 1.22 6.34 6.91
CA TYR A 140 -0.06 6.43 6.18
C TYR A 140 0.13 6.33 4.67
N PHE A 141 1.14 7.04 4.15
CA PHE A 141 1.49 6.95 2.73
C PHE A 141 1.88 5.53 2.32
N ALA A 142 2.79 4.89 3.06
CA ALA A 142 3.26 3.55 2.74
C ALA A 142 2.16 2.50 2.87
N ALA A 143 1.31 2.60 3.90
CA ALA A 143 0.16 1.73 4.08
C ALA A 143 -0.83 1.86 2.90
N GLY A 144 -1.15 3.10 2.48
CA GLY A 144 -2.00 3.34 1.31
C GLY A 144 -1.38 2.87 -0.01
N LEU A 145 -0.07 3.05 -0.19
CA LEU A 145 0.62 2.60 -1.40
C LEU A 145 0.62 1.06 -1.55
N LEU A 146 0.63 0.33 -0.44
CA LEU A 146 0.78 -1.13 -0.43
C LEU A 146 -0.52 -1.89 -0.14
N HIS A 147 -1.64 -1.21 0.15
CA HIS A 147 -2.88 -1.85 0.60
C HIS A 147 -3.38 -2.96 -0.34
N ASP A 148 -3.22 -2.76 -1.63
CA ASP A 148 -3.76 -3.60 -2.71
C ASP A 148 -2.76 -4.64 -3.25
N ILE A 149 -1.61 -4.87 -2.62
CA ILE A 149 -0.57 -5.77 -3.15
C ILE A 149 -1.05 -7.19 -3.42
N GLY A 150 -2.10 -7.64 -2.75
CA GLY A 150 -2.71 -8.95 -2.98
C GLY A 150 -3.37 -9.11 -4.34
N LYS A 151 -3.70 -8.03 -5.05
CA LYS A 151 -4.21 -8.08 -6.43
C LYS A 151 -3.14 -8.57 -7.42
N ILE A 152 -1.87 -8.44 -7.10
CA ILE A 152 -0.78 -8.82 -8.01
C ILE A 152 -0.71 -10.34 -8.25
N PRO A 153 -0.72 -11.22 -7.22
CA PRO A 153 -0.85 -12.66 -7.45
C PRO A 153 -2.13 -13.04 -8.20
N LEU A 154 -3.26 -12.42 -7.89
CA LEU A 154 -4.53 -12.67 -8.59
C LEU A 154 -4.41 -12.34 -10.08
N ASN A 155 -3.87 -11.16 -10.38
CA ASN A 155 -3.62 -10.74 -11.76
C ASN A 155 -2.64 -11.64 -12.52
N ASN A 156 -1.58 -12.14 -11.86
CA ASN A 156 -0.51 -12.85 -12.55
C ASN A 156 -0.79 -14.35 -12.73
N ILE A 157 -1.49 -14.97 -11.78
CA ILE A 157 -1.62 -16.44 -11.72
C ILE A 157 -3.01 -16.93 -12.09
N VAL A 158 -4.03 -16.13 -11.81
CA VAL A 158 -5.43 -16.49 -12.09
C VAL A 158 -6.12 -15.39 -12.89
N SER A 159 -5.40 -14.79 -13.83
CA SER A 159 -5.82 -13.60 -14.57
C SER A 159 -7.19 -13.72 -15.23
N ASP A 160 -7.50 -14.86 -15.87
CA ASP A 160 -8.78 -15.06 -16.54
C ASP A 160 -9.95 -15.09 -15.55
N ASP A 161 -9.76 -15.75 -14.40
CA ASP A 161 -10.76 -15.78 -13.33
C ASP A 161 -10.83 -14.42 -12.60
N PHE A 162 -9.72 -13.69 -12.52
CA PHE A 162 -9.72 -12.33 -11.96
C PHE A 162 -10.46 -11.35 -12.88
N ILE A 163 -10.31 -11.46 -14.21
CA ILE A 163 -11.13 -10.72 -15.19
C ILE A 163 -12.61 -11.07 -15.00
N ARG A 164 -12.94 -12.33 -14.77
CA ARG A 164 -14.30 -12.76 -14.50
C ARG A 164 -14.85 -12.13 -13.22
N ALA A 165 -14.06 -12.07 -12.13
CA ALA A 165 -14.45 -11.39 -10.89
C ALA A 165 -14.72 -9.90 -11.13
N MET A 166 -13.85 -9.19 -11.87
CA MET A 166 -14.10 -7.80 -12.26
C MET A 166 -15.38 -7.64 -13.08
N THR A 167 -15.64 -8.53 -14.03
CA THR A 167 -16.87 -8.52 -14.84
C THR A 167 -18.12 -8.71 -13.97
N ILE A 168 -18.06 -9.59 -12.98
CA ILE A 168 -19.16 -9.78 -12.01
C ILE A 168 -19.36 -8.50 -11.20
N ALA A 169 -18.26 -7.92 -10.66
CA ALA A 169 -18.33 -6.68 -9.89
C ALA A 169 -18.98 -5.54 -10.67
N ASP A 170 -18.63 -5.40 -11.95
CA ASP A 170 -19.15 -4.35 -12.83
C ASP A 170 -20.62 -4.59 -13.21
N SER A 171 -20.98 -5.82 -13.58
CA SER A 171 -22.34 -6.15 -13.98
C SER A 171 -23.36 -6.06 -12.83
N GLU A 172 -22.95 -6.45 -11.63
CA GLU A 172 -23.80 -6.41 -10.44
C GLU A 172 -23.66 -5.09 -9.63
N LYS A 173 -22.74 -4.22 -10.04
CA LYS A 173 -22.43 -2.95 -9.35
C LYS A 173 -22.06 -3.14 -7.87
N ILE A 174 -21.22 -4.11 -7.61
CA ILE A 174 -20.70 -4.43 -6.28
C ILE A 174 -19.20 -4.15 -6.18
N ALA A 175 -18.67 -4.04 -4.95
CA ALA A 175 -17.25 -3.91 -4.73
C ALA A 175 -16.49 -5.15 -5.21
N LEU A 176 -15.29 -4.95 -5.77
CA LEU A 176 -14.49 -6.02 -6.37
C LEU A 176 -14.21 -7.16 -5.39
N TYR A 177 -13.85 -6.85 -4.14
CA TYR A 177 -13.54 -7.88 -3.14
C TYR A 177 -14.69 -8.85 -2.87
N LEU A 178 -15.96 -8.41 -3.01
CA LEU A 178 -17.12 -9.27 -2.90
C LEU A 178 -17.23 -10.26 -4.08
N ALA A 179 -16.91 -9.80 -5.29
CA ALA A 179 -16.87 -10.66 -6.46
C ALA A 179 -15.67 -11.64 -6.43
N GLU A 180 -14.54 -11.19 -5.89
CA GLU A 180 -13.38 -12.05 -5.64
C GLU A 180 -13.73 -13.19 -4.67
N LYS A 181 -14.36 -12.88 -3.54
CA LYS A 181 -14.82 -13.91 -2.57
C LYS A 181 -15.75 -14.93 -3.20
N ARG A 182 -16.67 -14.51 -4.08
CA ARG A 182 -17.54 -15.43 -4.81
C ARG A 182 -16.79 -16.29 -5.83
N THR A 183 -15.71 -15.77 -6.42
CA THR A 183 -14.95 -16.44 -7.47
C THR A 183 -13.88 -17.37 -6.89
N PHE A 184 -13.20 -16.94 -5.83
CA PHE A 184 -12.01 -17.60 -5.28
C PHE A 184 -12.18 -18.12 -3.85
N ASP A 185 -13.28 -17.76 -3.16
CA ASP A 185 -13.49 -17.95 -1.70
C ASP A 185 -12.49 -17.18 -0.83
N MET A 186 -11.84 -16.20 -1.43
CA MET A 186 -10.92 -15.25 -0.81
C MET A 186 -10.90 -13.96 -1.61
N ASP A 187 -10.47 -12.86 -0.99
CA ASP A 187 -10.25 -11.60 -1.68
C ASP A 187 -8.76 -11.23 -1.71
N HIS A 188 -8.46 -10.08 -2.36
CA HIS A 188 -7.08 -9.58 -2.43
C HIS A 188 -6.52 -9.16 -1.07
N ALA A 189 -7.33 -8.84 -0.07
CA ALA A 189 -6.86 -8.58 1.29
C ALA A 189 -6.39 -9.87 1.96
N ASP A 190 -7.09 -10.99 1.76
CA ASP A 190 -6.66 -12.32 2.20
C ASP A 190 -5.33 -12.72 1.53
N VAL A 191 -5.23 -12.53 0.22
CA VAL A 191 -4.00 -12.82 -0.53
C VAL A 191 -2.85 -11.90 -0.10
N GLY A 192 -3.12 -10.62 0.13
CA GLY A 192 -2.17 -9.67 0.69
C GLY A 192 -1.68 -10.09 2.07
N GLY A 193 -2.58 -10.63 2.91
CA GLY A 193 -2.23 -11.23 4.19
C GLY A 193 -1.22 -12.37 4.09
N MET A 194 -1.32 -13.21 3.05
CA MET A 194 -0.32 -14.27 2.79
C MET A 194 1.05 -13.68 2.41
N ILE A 195 1.07 -12.58 1.64
CA ILE A 195 2.33 -11.88 1.31
C ILE A 195 2.93 -11.28 2.59
N VAL A 196 2.11 -10.65 3.42
CA VAL A 196 2.53 -10.10 4.72
C VAL A 196 3.23 -11.15 5.57
N GLU A 197 2.69 -12.36 5.63
CA GLU A 197 3.29 -13.49 6.37
C GLU A 197 4.60 -13.96 5.73
N ALA A 198 4.61 -14.17 4.42
CA ALA A 198 5.79 -14.64 3.69
C ALA A 198 6.96 -13.65 3.81
N TRP A 199 6.68 -12.35 3.80
CA TRP A 199 7.68 -11.30 3.92
C TRP A 199 7.92 -10.81 5.33
N ARG A 200 7.21 -11.37 6.32
CA ARG A 200 7.28 -11.00 7.74
C ARG A 200 7.05 -9.51 7.97
N LEU A 201 6.13 -8.92 7.23
CA LEU A 201 5.71 -7.54 7.46
C LEU A 201 4.87 -7.46 8.72
N SER A 202 4.92 -6.33 9.41
CA SER A 202 4.20 -6.10 10.66
C SER A 202 3.74 -4.64 10.76
N GLY A 203 2.99 -4.33 11.82
CA GLY A 203 2.50 -2.98 12.10
C GLY A 203 1.43 -2.52 11.11
N ALA A 204 1.29 -1.20 11.00
CA ALA A 204 0.19 -0.56 10.27
C ALA A 204 0.07 -1.01 8.79
N ILE A 205 1.19 -1.27 8.11
CA ILE A 205 1.17 -1.74 6.72
C ILE A 205 0.51 -3.12 6.64
N ALA A 206 0.91 -4.05 7.51
CA ALA A 206 0.36 -5.40 7.54
C ALA A 206 -1.14 -5.40 7.86
N ASP A 207 -1.55 -4.60 8.84
CA ASP A 207 -2.93 -4.49 9.27
C ASP A 207 -3.79 -3.83 8.19
N THR A 208 -3.28 -2.79 7.53
CA THR A 208 -3.99 -2.13 6.42
C THR A 208 -4.22 -3.10 5.26
N ILE A 209 -3.21 -3.85 4.85
CA ILE A 209 -3.33 -4.84 3.77
C ILE A 209 -4.43 -5.85 4.08
N ARG A 210 -4.53 -6.32 5.34
CA ARG A 210 -5.51 -7.33 5.74
C ARG A 210 -6.92 -6.80 5.94
N TYR A 211 -7.08 -5.56 6.41
CA TYR A 211 -8.34 -5.12 6.99
C TYR A 211 -9.01 -3.92 6.31
N HIS A 212 -8.43 -3.34 5.24
CA HIS A 212 -8.99 -2.14 4.59
C HIS A 212 -10.39 -2.34 4.00
N HIS A 213 -10.84 -3.58 3.78
CA HIS A 213 -12.22 -3.93 3.42
C HIS A 213 -13.03 -4.56 4.57
N SER A 214 -12.44 -4.73 5.73
CA SER A 214 -13.06 -5.39 6.90
C SER A 214 -12.89 -4.54 8.15
N LEU A 215 -13.25 -3.25 8.06
CA LEU A 215 -13.00 -2.24 9.09
C LEU A 215 -13.61 -2.59 10.45
N GLU A 216 -14.75 -3.28 10.44
CA GLU A 216 -15.47 -3.67 11.67
C GLU A 216 -14.76 -4.81 12.42
N LEU A 217 -13.99 -5.62 11.71
CA LEU A 217 -13.26 -6.74 12.30
C LEU A 217 -11.94 -6.31 12.95
N TYR A 218 -11.45 -5.12 12.64
CA TYR A 218 -10.17 -4.65 13.14
C TYR A 218 -10.32 -3.73 14.36
N THR A 219 -9.79 -4.16 15.50
CA THR A 219 -9.81 -3.41 16.78
C THR A 219 -8.41 -3.14 17.33
N GLY A 220 -7.36 -3.34 16.50
CA GLY A 220 -5.96 -3.16 16.88
C GLY A 220 -5.52 -1.69 16.99
N GLU A 221 -4.28 -1.49 17.42
CA GLU A 221 -3.68 -0.18 17.65
C GLU A 221 -3.54 0.70 16.39
N ASN A 222 -3.44 0.06 15.21
CA ASN A 222 -3.31 0.77 13.93
C ASN A 222 -4.65 1.11 13.27
N ARG A 223 -5.77 1.05 14.03
CA ARG A 223 -7.12 1.29 13.51
C ARG A 223 -7.24 2.60 12.76
N ASP A 224 -6.60 3.63 13.25
CA ASP A 224 -6.59 4.96 12.65
C ASP A 224 -6.03 4.95 11.22
N ILE A 225 -4.92 4.25 11.00
CA ILE A 225 -4.30 4.13 9.66
C ILE A 225 -5.17 3.26 8.76
N VAL A 226 -5.71 2.16 9.25
CA VAL A 226 -6.59 1.25 8.48
C VAL A 226 -7.83 2.01 7.99
N LEU A 227 -8.51 2.75 8.86
CA LEU A 227 -9.68 3.55 8.49
C LEU A 227 -9.32 4.65 7.49
N THR A 228 -8.19 5.33 7.72
CA THR A 228 -7.71 6.40 6.83
C THR A 228 -7.43 5.89 5.43
N VAL A 229 -6.77 4.74 5.31
CA VAL A 229 -6.48 4.14 4.00
C VAL A 229 -7.75 3.66 3.30
N ALA A 230 -8.71 3.09 4.02
CA ALA A 230 -9.99 2.70 3.42
C ALA A 230 -10.77 3.91 2.85
N VAL A 231 -10.72 5.06 3.53
CA VAL A 231 -11.30 6.31 3.00
C VAL A 231 -10.53 6.79 1.78
N ALA A 232 -9.21 6.73 1.80
CA ALA A 232 -8.36 7.16 0.69
C ALA A 232 -8.52 6.26 -0.55
N ASP A 233 -8.62 4.94 -0.38
CA ASP A 233 -8.94 3.98 -1.44
C ASP A 233 -10.30 4.27 -2.08
N ASN A 234 -11.33 4.44 -1.24
CA ASN A 234 -12.67 4.80 -1.70
C ASN A 234 -12.66 6.13 -2.50
N TYR A 235 -11.89 7.12 -2.05
CA TYR A 235 -11.71 8.38 -2.77
C TYR A 235 -11.07 8.16 -4.15
N ALA A 236 -9.97 7.41 -4.23
CA ALA A 236 -9.27 7.15 -5.49
C ALA A 236 -10.17 6.41 -6.49
N ASN A 237 -10.91 5.39 -6.04
CA ASN A 237 -11.86 4.63 -6.86
C ASN A 237 -13.01 5.52 -7.36
N LYS A 238 -13.66 6.31 -6.49
CA LYS A 238 -14.77 7.19 -6.87
C LYS A 238 -14.38 8.29 -7.85
N ASN A 239 -13.17 8.80 -7.75
CA ASN A 239 -12.66 9.83 -8.64
C ASN A 239 -11.99 9.27 -9.91
N GLY A 240 -11.95 7.95 -10.08
CA GLY A 240 -11.34 7.30 -11.24
C GLY A 240 -9.84 7.58 -11.40
N ILE A 241 -9.12 7.75 -10.29
CA ILE A 241 -7.68 8.04 -10.31
C ILE A 241 -6.92 6.71 -10.37
N GLY A 242 -6.34 6.44 -11.54
CA GLY A 242 -5.79 5.12 -11.84
C GLY A 242 -6.88 4.07 -12.07
N PHE A 243 -6.55 2.80 -11.85
CA PHE A 243 -7.52 1.69 -11.96
C PHE A 243 -7.12 0.51 -11.09
N SER A 244 -7.89 0.28 -10.05
CA SER A 244 -7.69 -0.84 -9.11
C SER A 244 -8.46 -2.12 -9.46
N GLY A 245 -9.26 -2.07 -10.54
CA GLY A 245 -10.26 -3.11 -10.86
C GLY A 245 -11.61 -2.92 -10.18
N CYS A 246 -11.78 -1.89 -9.33
CA CYS A 246 -13.02 -1.62 -8.61
C CYS A 246 -13.70 -0.35 -9.12
N LEU A 247 -14.80 -0.49 -9.89
CA LEU A 247 -15.60 0.65 -10.37
C LEU A 247 -16.70 1.05 -9.38
N TYR A 248 -17.12 0.14 -8.52
CA TYR A 248 -18.22 0.34 -7.57
C TYR A 248 -17.76 0.11 -6.12
N PRO A 249 -16.94 1.01 -5.56
CA PRO A 249 -16.49 0.87 -4.18
C PRO A 249 -17.65 1.02 -3.20
N GLU A 250 -17.60 0.27 -2.10
CA GLU A 250 -18.60 0.39 -1.04
C GLU A 250 -18.61 1.78 -0.41
N LYS A 251 -19.75 2.11 0.19
CA LYS A 251 -19.86 3.35 0.97
C LYS A 251 -19.09 3.20 2.27
N ILE A 252 -18.25 4.15 2.55
CA ILE A 252 -17.60 4.23 3.87
C ILE A 252 -18.67 4.46 4.95
N PRO A 253 -18.72 3.63 6.00
CA PRO A 253 -19.64 3.76 7.11
C PRO A 253 -19.56 5.14 7.78
N GLN A 254 -20.67 5.68 8.25
CA GLN A 254 -20.69 6.98 8.94
C GLN A 254 -19.80 6.95 10.19
N THR A 255 -19.77 5.83 10.90
CA THR A 255 -18.90 5.62 12.07
C THR A 255 -17.42 5.86 11.75
N THR A 256 -16.94 5.50 10.54
CA THR A 256 -15.58 5.78 10.10
C THR A 256 -15.30 7.28 9.95
N TRP A 257 -16.24 8.03 9.37
CA TRP A 257 -16.13 9.48 9.26
C TRP A 257 -16.10 10.18 10.62
N ASP A 258 -16.96 9.72 11.52
CA ASP A 258 -17.05 10.25 12.88
C ASP A 258 -15.78 9.96 13.67
N GLU A 259 -15.22 8.75 13.53
CA GLU A 259 -13.98 8.32 14.20
C GLU A 259 -12.77 9.10 13.66
N LEU A 260 -12.68 9.29 12.35
CA LEU A 260 -11.61 10.06 11.73
C LEU A 260 -11.76 11.58 11.90
N ARG A 261 -12.97 12.07 12.25
CA ARG A 261 -13.27 13.51 12.42
C ARG A 261 -12.91 14.34 11.19
N ILE A 262 -13.16 13.80 10.00
CA ILE A 262 -13.01 14.52 8.73
C ILE A 262 -14.36 14.64 8.03
N SER A 263 -14.55 15.72 7.26
CA SER A 263 -15.76 15.92 6.47
C SER A 263 -15.56 15.39 5.04
N LYS A 264 -16.67 15.01 4.41
CA LYS A 264 -16.68 14.61 3.00
C LYS A 264 -16.37 15.80 2.08
N GLU A 265 -16.81 16.98 2.48
CA GLU A 265 -16.61 18.24 1.77
C GLU A 265 -15.12 18.54 1.66
N TRP A 266 -14.37 18.39 2.75
CA TRP A 266 -12.91 18.57 2.74
C TRP A 266 -12.21 17.64 1.74
N LEU A 267 -12.66 16.40 1.59
CA LEU A 267 -12.11 15.49 0.59
C LEU A 267 -12.33 15.96 -0.86
N HIS A 268 -13.38 16.74 -1.12
CA HIS A 268 -13.57 17.35 -2.45
C HIS A 268 -12.63 18.53 -2.68
N GLU A 269 -12.22 19.24 -1.63
CA GLU A 269 -11.32 20.39 -1.74
C GLU A 269 -9.88 19.99 -2.12
N ILE A 270 -9.48 18.75 -1.83
CA ILE A 270 -8.13 18.27 -2.16
C ILE A 270 -7.95 17.80 -3.62
N ASP A 271 -9.02 17.80 -4.43
CA ASP A 271 -8.98 17.29 -5.82
C ASP A 271 -7.87 17.95 -6.67
N GLU A 272 -7.65 19.25 -6.54
CA GLU A 272 -6.58 19.97 -7.26
C GLU A 272 -5.16 19.58 -6.80
N THR A 273 -5.04 19.09 -5.57
CA THR A 273 -3.74 18.69 -4.99
C THR A 273 -3.35 17.26 -5.39
N VAL A 274 -4.35 16.43 -5.71
CA VAL A 274 -4.15 14.98 -5.93
C VAL A 274 -4.05 14.62 -7.42
N ARG A 275 -4.63 15.43 -8.32
CA ARG A 275 -4.57 15.26 -9.77
C ARG A 275 -3.30 15.82 -10.37
#